data_b2610df5ae69cbe8488609a4d4397e41
#
_entry.id   b2610df5ae69cbe8488609a4d4397e41
#
_cell.length_a   1.000
_cell.length_b   1.000
_cell.length_c   1.000
_cell.angle_alpha   90.00
_cell.angle_beta   90.00
_cell.angle_gamma   90.00
#
_symmetry.space_group_name_H-M   'P 1'
#
loop_
_entity.id
_entity.type
_entity.pdbx_description
1 polymer ?
#
loop_
_entity_poly.entity_id
_entity_poly.type
_entity_poly.pdbx_seq_one_letter_code
_entity_poly.pdbx_strand_id
1 'polypeptide(L)' 'MGLFSFESKQVKEWKKLAKSGDMEAQYHLARAYANGKGASINMKRAVDYCVQSAEQEYAPAQA' A
#
# COMPACT_ATOMS: atom_id res chain seq x y z
N MET A 1 8.85 14.60 -15.33
CA MET A 1 8.80 13.86 -14.93
C MET A 1 9.65 13.17 -14.55
N GLY A 2 10.31 12.98 -14.48
CA GLY A 2 11.26 12.30 -14.09
C GLY A 2 11.19 11.47 -12.98
N LEU A 3 10.20 11.46 -12.38
CA LEU A 3 10.12 10.69 -11.37
C LEU A 3 9.66 9.45 -11.71
N PHE A 4 10.34 8.42 -11.53
CA PHE A 4 9.88 7.24 -11.75
C PHE A 4 9.67 6.62 -10.53
N SER A 5 8.50 6.12 -10.15
CA SER A 5 8.28 5.25 -9.06
C SER A 5 8.16 3.92 -9.65
N PHE A 6 9.03 3.01 -9.35
CA PHE A 6 8.93 1.65 -9.81
C PHE A 6 7.74 1.01 -9.13
N GLU A 7 6.82 0.49 -9.92
CA GLU A 7 5.67 -0.22 -9.39
C GLU A 7 5.41 -1.46 -10.23
N SER A 8 5.35 -2.60 -9.58
CA SER A 8 5.07 -3.84 -10.27
C SER A 8 3.60 -3.89 -10.67
N LYS A 9 3.27 -4.82 -11.54
CA LYS A 9 1.89 -5.01 -11.95
C LYS A 9 1.01 -5.33 -10.75
N GLN A 10 1.53 -6.12 -9.82
CA GLN A 10 0.80 -6.49 -8.61
C GLN A 10 0.47 -5.24 -7.78
N VAL A 11 1.42 -4.35 -7.62
CA VAL A 11 1.20 -3.12 -6.86
C VAL A 11 0.14 -2.25 -7.52
N LYS A 12 0.16 -2.17 -8.85
CA LYS A 12 -0.83 -1.39 -9.56
C LYS A 12 -2.24 -1.95 -9.35
N GLU A 13 -2.36 -3.27 -9.30
CA GLU A 13 -3.63 -3.91 -9.03
C GLU A 13 -4.11 -3.59 -7.62
N TRP A 14 -3.23 -3.69 -6.66
CA TRP A 14 -3.56 -3.36 -5.28
C TRP A 14 -4.00 -1.90 -5.15
N LYS A 15 -3.38 -1.00 -5.92
CA LYS A 15 -3.76 0.41 -5.87
C LYS A 15 -5.22 0.60 -6.32
N LYS A 16 -5.62 -0.13 -7.34
CA LYS A 16 -7.00 -0.05 -7.80
C LYS A 16 -7.95 -0.58 -6.75
N LEU A 17 -7.62 -1.72 -6.17
CA LEU A 17 -8.47 -2.32 -5.15
C LEU A 17 -8.53 -1.45 -3.90
N ALA A 18 -7.41 -0.91 -3.50
CA ALA A 18 -7.35 -0.05 -2.32
C ALA A 18 -8.21 1.19 -2.50
N LYS A 19 -8.24 1.72 -3.73
CA LYS A 19 -9.02 2.90 -4.01
C LYS A 19 -10.51 2.61 -3.89
N SER A 20 -10.92 1.38 -4.13
CA SER A 20 -12.31 1.02 -3.96
C SER A 20 -12.63 0.55 -2.54
N GLY A 21 -11.68 0.67 -1.62
CA GLY A 21 -11.93 0.37 -0.22
C GLY A 21 -11.49 -0.99 0.26
N ASP A 22 -10.73 -1.73 -0.55
CA ASP A 22 -10.29 -3.05 -0.16
C ASP A 22 -9.20 -2.94 0.90
N MET A 23 -9.51 -3.30 2.13
CA MET A 23 -8.57 -3.16 3.24
C MET A 23 -7.36 -4.08 3.11
N GLU A 24 -7.54 -5.23 2.50
CA GLU A 24 -6.42 -6.14 2.31
C GLU A 24 -5.42 -5.56 1.32
N ALA A 25 -5.92 -4.95 0.26
CA ALA A 25 -5.06 -4.30 -0.72
C ALA A 25 -4.32 -3.13 -0.08
N GLN A 26 -4.98 -2.38 0.79
CA GLN A 26 -4.35 -1.28 1.51
C GLN A 26 -3.21 -1.79 2.40
N TYR A 27 -3.43 -2.91 3.06
CA TYR A 27 -2.40 -3.51 3.90
C TYR A 27 -1.21 -3.98 3.05
N HIS A 28 -1.48 -4.63 1.94
CA HIS A 28 -0.41 -5.09 1.05
C HIS A 28 0.39 -3.92 0.49
N LEU A 29 -0.29 -2.83 0.15
CA LEU A 29 0.40 -1.64 -0.34
C LEU A 29 1.28 -1.03 0.75
N ALA A 30 0.79 -1.01 1.97
CA ALA A 30 1.59 -0.49 3.08
C ALA A 30 2.89 -1.28 3.19
N ARG A 31 2.82 -2.59 3.11
CA ARG A 31 4.01 -3.41 3.20
C ARG A 31 4.91 -3.23 1.99
N ALA A 32 4.31 -3.13 0.80
CA ALA A 32 5.08 -2.97 -0.42
C ALA A 32 5.90 -1.69 -0.38
N TYR A 33 5.30 -0.61 0.05
CA TYR A 33 6.01 0.66 0.12
C TYR A 33 7.00 0.71 1.29
N ALA A 34 6.71 0.02 2.37
CA ALA A 34 7.61 0.00 3.52
C ALA A 34 8.87 -0.81 3.22
N ASN A 35 8.71 -1.89 2.47
CA ASN A 35 9.83 -2.79 2.20
C ASN A 35 10.44 -2.64 0.83
N GLY A 36 9.85 -1.83 -0.02
CA GLY A 36 10.33 -1.68 -1.39
C GLY A 36 10.09 -2.91 -2.25
N LYS A 37 9.04 -3.69 -1.93
CA LYS A 37 8.75 -4.87 -2.68
C LYS A 37 7.74 -4.58 -3.75
N GLY A 38 8.14 -4.49 -4.97
CA GLY A 38 7.25 -4.20 -6.09
C GLY A 38 7.00 -2.71 -6.27
N ALA A 39 7.58 -1.88 -5.41
CA ALA A 39 7.47 -0.44 -5.51
C ALA A 39 8.68 0.17 -4.82
N SER A 40 9.03 1.40 -5.17
CA SER A 40 10.11 2.09 -4.50
C SER A 40 9.68 2.38 -3.07
N ILE A 41 10.59 2.27 -2.13
CA ILE A 41 10.28 2.54 -0.74
C ILE A 41 9.72 3.94 -0.59
N ASN A 42 8.61 4.05 0.10
CA ASN A 42 7.99 5.34 0.38
C ASN A 42 7.27 5.22 1.72
N MET A 43 7.95 5.62 2.77
CA MET A 43 7.42 5.45 4.11
C MET A 43 6.13 6.24 4.34
N LYS A 44 6.01 7.39 3.71
CA LYS A 44 4.81 8.18 3.86
C LYS A 44 3.59 7.44 3.33
N ARG A 45 3.72 6.86 2.14
CA ARG A 45 2.62 6.08 1.56
C ARG A 45 2.36 4.83 2.38
N ALA A 46 3.43 4.21 2.88
CA ALA A 46 3.28 3.02 3.69
C ALA A 46 2.44 3.32 4.93
N VAL A 47 2.73 4.42 5.60
CA VAL A 47 1.99 4.82 6.77
C VAL A 47 0.54 5.15 6.42
N ASP A 48 0.33 5.87 5.33
CA ASP A 48 -1.02 6.25 4.91
C ASP A 48 -1.88 5.01 4.66
N TYR A 49 -1.36 4.04 3.93
CA TYR A 49 -2.14 2.83 3.65
C TYR A 49 -2.33 2.00 4.91
N CYS A 50 -1.34 1.97 5.78
CA CYS A 50 -1.46 1.25 7.02
C CYS A 50 -2.58 1.83 7.89
N VAL A 51 -2.64 3.15 7.97
CA VAL A 51 -3.69 3.84 8.71
C VAL A 51 -5.06 3.56 8.10
N GLN A 52 -5.17 3.61 6.78
CA GLN A 52 -6.44 3.33 6.11
C GLN A 52 -6.93 1.93 6.43
N SER A 53 -6.02 0.96 6.40
CA SER A 53 -6.38 -0.41 6.69
C SER A 53 -6.79 -0.57 8.15
N ALA A 54 -6.06 0.06 9.05
CA ALA A 54 -6.37 -0.02 10.46
C ALA A 54 -7.73 0.62 10.77
N GLU A 55 -8.05 1.69 10.06
CA GLU A 55 -9.34 2.35 10.25
C GLU A 55 -10.48 1.47 9.83
N GLN A 56 -10.23 0.50 8.98
CA GLN A 56 -11.24 -0.47 8.61
C GLN A 56 -11.14 -1.73 9.47
N GLU A 57 -10.35 -1.65 10.53
CA GLU A 57 -10.21 -2.75 11.50
C GLU A 57 -9.66 -4.03 10.93
N TYR A 58 -8.78 -3.93 9.96
CA TYR A 58 -8.11 -5.11 9.43
C TYR A 58 -7.02 -5.48 10.42
N ALA A 59 -7.17 -6.61 11.07
CA ALA A 59 -6.33 -7.01 12.19
C ALA A 59 -4.82 -6.95 11.94
N PRO A 60 -4.29 -7.43 10.82
CA PRO A 60 -2.85 -7.34 10.60
C PRO A 60 -2.31 -5.91 10.62
N ALA A 61 -3.11 -4.95 10.21
CA ALA A 61 -2.68 -3.57 10.19
C ALA A 61 -2.80 -2.92 11.57
N GLN A 62 -3.64 -3.48 12.41
CA GLN A 62 -3.82 -2.96 13.74
C GLN A 62 -2.83 -3.54 14.73
N ALA A 63 -2.20 -4.62 14.37
CA ALA A 63 -1.29 -5.30 15.28
C ALA A 63 0.06 -4.55 15.54
#